data_be0599e4027320c4592cda18bbed6ffc
#
_entry.id   be0599e4027320c4592cda18bbed6ffc
#
_cell.length_a   1.000
_cell.length_b   1.000
_cell.length_c   1.000
_cell.angle_alpha   90.00
_cell.angle_beta   90.00
_cell.angle_gamma   90.00
#
_symmetry.space_group_name_H-M   'P 1'
#
loop_
_entity.id
_entity.type
_entity.pdbx_description
1 polymer ?
#
loop_
_entity_poly.entity_id
_entity_poly.type
_entity_poly.pdbx_seq_one_letter_code
_entity_poly.pdbx_strand_id
1 'polypeptide(L)'
;LSAISENLFELYGFSEGFATMLKPYDQRKKFGSVGTPVLGFEIKIIDEKGRECSPNVAGEIAGYGAGMMKEYYGEEELTNNLMWTDGRGRSFIKSGDIGSLDEDGYLTILDRKKDMIISGGLNVFPVDIEEVVSKHPDIIDVTVIGVPHEKWGETCLALIIPKHGIEINCDEVKNWCNKKLAKHQRLHSVEIREGFPRNALG
;
A
#
# COMPACT_ATOMS: atom_id res chain seq x y z
N LEU A 1 -16.64 0.35 -11.58
CA LEU A 1 -17.57 0.05 -10.47
C LEU A 1 -18.88 0.83 -10.60
N SER A 2 -18.88 2.12 -10.99
CA SER A 2 -20.11 2.93 -11.22
C SER A 2 -21.06 2.34 -12.27
N ALA A 3 -20.58 1.47 -13.16
CA ALA A 3 -21.42 0.74 -14.12
C ALA A 3 -22.25 -0.39 -13.46
N ILE A 4 -21.94 -0.77 -12.22
CA ILE A 4 -22.63 -1.83 -11.48
C ILE A 4 -23.63 -1.25 -10.48
N SER A 5 -23.26 -0.22 -9.74
CA SER A 5 -24.13 0.44 -8.76
C SER A 5 -23.61 1.85 -8.43
N GLU A 6 -24.55 2.80 -8.29
CA GLU A 6 -24.27 4.14 -7.76
C GLU A 6 -24.20 4.16 -6.21
N ASN A 7 -24.68 3.10 -5.55
CA ASN A 7 -24.71 2.97 -4.09
C ASN A 7 -23.64 2.00 -3.57
N LEU A 8 -22.43 2.09 -4.11
CA LEU A 8 -21.31 1.30 -3.65
C LEU A 8 -20.68 1.95 -2.41
N PHE A 9 -20.55 1.17 -1.33
CA PHE A 9 -19.76 1.51 -0.15
C PHE A 9 -18.45 0.74 -0.22
N GLU A 10 -17.33 1.40 0.00
CA GLU A 10 -16.03 0.76 0.09
C GLU A 10 -15.59 0.71 1.55
N LEU A 11 -15.16 -0.46 2.01
CA LEU A 11 -14.71 -0.70 3.37
C LEU A 11 -13.25 -1.11 3.36
N TYR A 12 -12.46 -0.50 4.22
CA TYR A 12 -11.12 -0.94 4.55
C TYR A 12 -11.03 -1.17 6.05
N GLY A 13 -10.34 -2.21 6.46
CA GLY A 13 -10.10 -2.54 7.85
C GLY A 13 -9.56 -3.96 8.00
N PHE A 14 -9.33 -4.36 9.23
CA PHE A 14 -8.87 -5.71 9.59
C PHE A 14 -9.45 -6.13 10.94
N SER A 15 -9.46 -7.43 11.18
CA SER A 15 -10.16 -8.06 12.31
C SER A 15 -9.67 -7.60 13.68
N GLU A 16 -8.40 -7.25 13.77
CA GLU A 16 -7.74 -6.84 15.01
C GLU A 16 -8.07 -5.41 15.43
N GLY A 17 -8.51 -4.56 14.51
CA GLY A 17 -8.42 -3.14 14.75
C GLY A 17 -9.63 -2.29 14.46
N PHE A 18 -9.68 -1.71 13.30
CA PHE A 18 -10.56 -0.60 12.96
C PHE A 18 -11.12 -0.76 11.55
N ALA A 19 -12.07 0.11 11.21
CA ALA A 19 -12.61 0.19 9.85
C ALA A 19 -12.77 1.64 9.39
N THR A 20 -12.59 1.86 8.07
CA THR A 20 -13.02 3.07 7.36
C THR A 20 -14.11 2.73 6.37
N MET A 21 -14.83 3.75 5.94
CA MET A 21 -15.89 3.62 4.94
C MET A 21 -15.85 4.80 3.98
N LEU A 22 -15.73 4.53 2.68
CA LEU A 22 -15.98 5.50 1.64
C LEU A 22 -17.44 5.38 1.19
N LYS A 23 -18.19 6.46 1.33
CA LYS A 23 -19.62 6.51 1.01
C LYS A 23 -19.85 6.83 -0.47
N PRO A 24 -20.98 6.40 -1.06
CA PRO A 24 -21.25 6.57 -2.50
C PRO A 24 -21.11 8.00 -3.01
N TYR A 25 -21.58 8.98 -2.23
CA TYR A 25 -21.55 10.40 -2.59
C TYR A 25 -20.13 11.02 -2.52
N ASP A 26 -19.19 10.37 -1.85
CA ASP A 26 -17.81 10.83 -1.74
C ASP A 26 -16.88 10.19 -2.78
N GLN A 27 -17.26 9.07 -3.39
CA GLN A 27 -16.40 8.31 -4.31
C GLN A 27 -15.86 9.16 -5.48
N ARG A 28 -16.67 10.05 -6.05
CA ARG A 28 -16.24 10.91 -7.15
C ARG A 28 -15.30 12.02 -6.71
N LYS A 29 -15.43 12.50 -5.46
CA LYS A 29 -14.65 13.61 -4.91
C LYS A 29 -13.34 13.14 -4.26
N LYS A 30 -13.35 11.92 -3.74
CA LYS A 30 -12.25 11.31 -2.98
C LYS A 30 -11.78 10.02 -3.66
N PHE A 31 -11.58 10.10 -4.98
CA PHE A 31 -11.11 8.97 -5.77
C PHE A 31 -9.77 8.44 -5.23
N GLY A 32 -9.67 7.11 -5.08
CA GLY A 32 -8.49 6.44 -4.52
C GLY A 32 -8.42 6.41 -2.98
N SER A 33 -9.39 7.06 -2.29
CA SER A 33 -9.52 6.94 -0.83
C SER A 33 -10.38 5.73 -0.46
N VAL A 34 -10.10 5.17 0.72
CA VAL A 34 -10.93 4.14 1.37
C VAL A 34 -11.85 4.74 2.44
N GLY A 35 -12.05 6.06 2.39
CA GLY A 35 -13.00 6.79 3.21
C GLY A 35 -12.47 7.27 4.56
N THR A 36 -13.41 7.57 5.46
CA THR A 36 -13.14 8.06 6.80
C THR A 36 -13.39 6.97 7.85
N PRO A 37 -12.81 7.09 9.07
CA PRO A 37 -13.11 6.16 10.16
C PRO A 37 -14.61 6.01 10.41
N VAL A 38 -15.06 4.77 10.56
CA VAL A 38 -16.45 4.46 10.97
C VAL A 38 -16.67 4.94 12.39
N LEU A 39 -17.92 5.29 12.72
CA LEU A 39 -18.29 5.77 14.06
C LEU A 39 -17.74 4.85 15.17
N GLY A 40 -17.02 5.45 16.11
CA GLY A 40 -16.37 4.74 17.22
C GLY A 40 -14.94 4.33 16.96
N PHE A 41 -14.39 4.61 15.76
CA PHE A 41 -12.99 4.41 15.43
C PHE A 41 -12.27 5.74 15.18
N GLU A 42 -10.98 5.75 15.44
CA GLU A 42 -10.05 6.84 15.15
C GLU A 42 -8.83 6.28 14.43
N ILE A 43 -8.29 7.01 13.47
CA ILE A 43 -7.09 6.63 12.73
C ILE A 43 -6.03 7.72 12.87
N LYS A 44 -4.80 7.28 12.99
CA LYS A 44 -3.59 8.09 12.99
C LYS A 44 -2.62 7.55 11.96
N ILE A 45 -1.83 8.44 11.37
CA ILE A 45 -0.69 8.07 10.54
C ILE A 45 0.57 8.38 11.34
N ILE A 46 1.46 7.40 11.45
CA ILE A 46 2.67 7.51 12.26
C ILE A 46 3.94 7.28 11.43
N ASP A 47 4.97 8.06 11.70
CA ASP A 47 6.28 7.89 11.07
C ASP A 47 7.07 6.73 11.71
N GLU A 48 8.25 6.43 11.15
CA GLU A 48 9.14 5.37 11.64
C GLU A 48 9.63 5.60 13.09
N LYS A 49 9.54 6.83 13.59
CA LYS A 49 9.89 7.21 14.97
C LYS A 49 8.67 7.19 15.91
N GLY A 50 7.51 6.76 15.40
CA GLY A 50 6.26 6.72 16.16
C GLY A 50 5.65 8.10 16.41
N ARG A 51 5.96 9.11 15.61
CA ARG A 51 5.36 10.44 15.70
C ARG A 51 4.21 10.55 14.73
N GLU A 52 3.14 11.22 15.13
CA GLU A 52 1.97 11.49 14.29
C GLU A 52 2.36 12.38 13.09
N CYS A 53 1.97 11.96 11.89
CA CYS A 53 2.23 12.68 10.64
C CYS A 53 1.20 13.79 10.42
N SER A 54 1.63 14.86 9.73
CA SER A 54 0.71 15.89 9.23
C SER A 54 -0.16 15.36 8.07
N PRO A 55 -1.29 16.00 7.75
CA PRO A 55 -2.09 15.65 6.58
C PRO A 55 -1.25 15.52 5.30
N ASN A 56 -1.62 14.59 4.44
CA ASN A 56 -0.96 14.25 3.18
C ASN A 56 0.49 13.73 3.30
N VAL A 57 0.95 13.40 4.50
CA VAL A 57 2.24 12.77 4.74
C VAL A 57 2.03 11.26 4.94
N ALA A 58 2.79 10.46 4.19
CA ALA A 58 2.74 9.01 4.27
C ALA A 58 3.36 8.49 5.58
N GLY A 59 2.76 7.44 6.14
CA GLY A 59 3.25 6.73 7.31
C GLY A 59 2.44 5.47 7.58
N GLU A 60 2.77 4.75 8.65
CA GLU A 60 2.04 3.55 9.03
C GLU A 60 0.66 3.91 9.61
N ILE A 61 -0.37 3.21 9.16
CA ILE A 61 -1.74 3.41 9.62
C ILE A 61 -1.90 2.75 10.98
N ALA A 62 -2.35 3.52 11.98
CA ALA A 62 -2.69 3.03 13.30
C ALA A 62 -4.12 3.40 13.65
N GLY A 63 -4.88 2.45 14.17
CA GLY A 63 -6.29 2.64 14.49
C GLY A 63 -6.62 2.35 15.95
N TYR A 64 -7.64 3.05 16.45
CA TYR A 64 -8.19 2.92 17.79
C TYR A 64 -9.71 2.84 17.74
N GLY A 65 -10.29 2.03 18.61
CA GLY A 65 -11.76 1.97 18.76
C GLY A 65 -12.25 0.84 19.65
N ALA A 66 -13.53 0.84 19.94
CA ALA A 66 -14.15 -0.13 20.86
C ALA A 66 -14.15 -1.58 20.34
N GLY A 67 -13.96 -1.76 19.02
CA GLY A 67 -13.89 -3.08 18.38
C GLY A 67 -12.49 -3.66 18.26
N MET A 68 -11.46 -2.98 18.82
CA MET A 68 -10.10 -3.51 18.77
C MET A 68 -9.97 -4.80 19.57
N MET A 69 -9.16 -5.74 19.05
CA MET A 69 -8.74 -6.89 19.82
C MET A 69 -7.99 -6.46 21.07
N LYS A 70 -8.07 -7.25 22.12
CA LYS A 70 -7.30 -7.04 23.33
C LYS A 70 -5.88 -7.55 23.17
N GLU A 71 -5.74 -8.77 22.68
CA GLU A 71 -4.46 -9.46 22.53
C GLU A 71 -4.59 -10.69 21.61
N TYR A 72 -3.51 -11.15 21.04
CA TYR A 72 -3.40 -12.50 20.48
C TYR A 72 -3.20 -13.48 21.63
N TYR A 73 -4.00 -14.56 21.63
CA TYR A 73 -3.98 -15.55 22.70
C TYR A 73 -2.60 -16.24 22.82
N GLY A 74 -1.95 -16.03 23.96
CA GLY A 74 -0.63 -16.61 24.24
C GLY A 74 0.55 -15.93 23.53
N GLU A 75 0.32 -14.81 22.81
CA GLU A 75 1.32 -14.13 21.97
C GLU A 75 1.49 -12.65 22.42
N GLU A 76 1.93 -12.48 23.67
CA GLU A 76 2.07 -11.14 24.29
C GLU A 76 3.08 -10.25 23.53
N GLU A 77 4.23 -10.82 23.13
CA GLU A 77 5.25 -10.09 22.39
C GLU A 77 4.74 -9.62 21.03
N LEU A 78 4.04 -10.49 20.30
CA LEU A 78 3.41 -10.14 19.02
C LEU A 78 2.38 -9.02 19.20
N THR A 79 1.55 -9.12 20.24
CA THR A 79 0.56 -8.10 20.57
C THR A 79 1.22 -6.75 20.88
N ASN A 80 2.23 -6.74 21.73
CA ASN A 80 2.95 -5.51 22.11
C ASN A 80 3.64 -4.85 20.90
N ASN A 81 4.18 -5.65 19.98
CA ASN A 81 4.83 -5.15 18.76
C ASN A 81 3.85 -4.45 17.80
N LEU A 82 2.57 -4.78 17.86
CA LEU A 82 1.54 -4.11 17.06
C LEU A 82 1.02 -2.82 17.71
N MET A 83 1.18 -2.64 19.01
CA MET A 83 0.63 -1.48 19.69
C MET A 83 1.51 -0.24 19.53
N TRP A 84 0.85 0.90 19.39
CA TRP A 84 1.43 2.23 19.45
C TRP A 84 0.61 3.09 20.42
N THR A 85 1.26 3.86 21.28
CA THR A 85 0.59 4.71 22.27
C THR A 85 0.73 6.18 21.90
N ASP A 86 -0.40 6.89 21.81
CA ASP A 86 -0.43 8.32 21.53
C ASP A 86 0.02 9.18 22.74
N GLY A 87 0.16 10.49 22.50
CA GLY A 87 0.53 11.44 23.55
C GLY A 87 -0.49 11.59 24.70
N ARG A 88 -1.67 10.96 24.56
CA ARG A 88 -2.73 10.92 25.60
C ARG A 88 -2.76 9.60 26.35
N GLY A 89 -1.87 8.66 26.06
CA GLY A 89 -1.80 7.34 26.68
C GLY A 89 -2.82 6.33 26.11
N ARG A 90 -3.42 6.59 24.95
CA ARG A 90 -4.32 5.65 24.29
C ARG A 90 -3.54 4.71 23.38
N SER A 91 -3.84 3.43 23.45
CA SER A 91 -3.18 2.42 22.63
C SER A 91 -3.91 2.23 21.31
N PHE A 92 -3.23 2.43 20.22
CA PHE A 92 -3.66 2.18 18.83
C PHE A 92 -3.02 0.89 18.33
N ILE A 93 -3.68 0.18 17.43
CA ILE A 93 -3.12 -0.98 16.76
C ILE A 93 -2.59 -0.58 15.38
N LYS A 94 -1.36 -0.95 15.06
CA LYS A 94 -0.73 -0.73 13.76
C LYS A 94 -1.24 -1.76 12.76
N SER A 95 -1.64 -1.32 11.56
CA SER A 95 -2.18 -2.20 10.53
C SER A 95 -1.09 -2.95 9.74
N GLY A 96 0.13 -2.43 9.72
CA GLY A 96 1.16 -2.86 8.78
C GLY A 96 0.96 -2.37 7.35
N ASP A 97 -0.02 -1.47 7.14
CA ASP A 97 -0.23 -0.78 5.88
C ASP A 97 0.30 0.66 5.98
N ILE A 98 0.79 1.18 4.88
CA ILE A 98 1.22 2.57 4.72
C ILE A 98 0.10 3.35 4.04
N GLY A 99 -0.18 4.53 4.57
CA GLY A 99 -1.21 5.41 4.01
C GLY A 99 -1.02 6.85 4.41
N SER A 100 -1.94 7.71 3.99
CA SER A 100 -2.01 9.11 4.39
C SER A 100 -3.45 9.53 4.63
N LEU A 101 -3.65 10.46 5.54
CA LEU A 101 -4.94 11.15 5.72
C LEU A 101 -4.87 12.51 5.01
N ASP A 102 -5.91 12.87 4.26
CA ASP A 102 -6.02 14.22 3.75
C ASP A 102 -6.52 15.21 4.82
N GLU A 103 -6.66 16.48 4.46
CA GLU A 103 -7.12 17.54 5.37
C GLU A 103 -8.56 17.34 5.85
N ASP A 104 -9.37 16.59 5.10
CA ASP A 104 -10.75 16.24 5.45
C ASP A 104 -10.87 14.91 6.22
N GLY A 105 -9.73 14.24 6.48
CA GLY A 105 -9.64 12.97 7.22
C GLY A 105 -9.96 11.73 6.38
N TYR A 106 -9.89 11.80 5.04
CA TYR A 106 -10.03 10.64 4.18
C TYR A 106 -8.70 9.90 4.06
N LEU A 107 -8.77 8.58 4.29
CA LEU A 107 -7.61 7.69 4.23
C LEU A 107 -7.36 7.22 2.80
N THR A 108 -6.12 7.37 2.33
CA THR A 108 -5.60 6.72 1.13
C THR A 108 -4.56 5.68 1.53
N ILE A 109 -4.74 4.44 1.08
CA ILE A 109 -3.75 3.37 1.25
C ILE A 109 -2.74 3.49 0.12
N LEU A 110 -1.47 3.42 0.47
CA LEU A 110 -0.36 3.52 -0.49
C LEU A 110 0.24 2.14 -0.77
N ASP A 111 0.55 1.37 0.29
CA ASP A 111 1.14 0.04 0.15
C ASP A 111 1.14 -0.72 1.47
N ARG A 112 1.64 -1.96 1.46
CA ARG A 112 2.00 -2.70 2.66
C ARG A 112 3.40 -2.32 3.14
N LYS A 113 3.57 -2.11 4.44
CA LYS A 113 4.86 -1.76 5.04
C LYS A 113 5.95 -2.80 4.72
N LYS A 114 5.60 -4.09 4.72
CA LYS A 114 6.52 -5.19 4.43
C LYS A 114 6.93 -5.28 2.95
N ASP A 115 6.11 -4.72 2.05
CA ASP A 115 6.33 -4.78 0.61
C ASP A 115 7.02 -3.50 0.10
N MET A 116 7.10 -2.46 0.94
CA MET A 116 7.80 -1.21 0.65
C MET A 116 9.31 -1.46 0.45
N ILE A 117 9.85 -0.95 -0.64
CA ILE A 117 11.27 -1.08 -1.02
C ILE A 117 12.05 0.11 -0.47
N ILE A 118 13.17 -0.15 0.21
CA ILE A 118 14.04 0.92 0.72
C ILE A 118 15.25 1.06 -0.20
N SER A 119 15.14 1.97 -1.17
CA SER A 119 16.20 2.21 -2.16
C SER A 119 16.97 3.50 -1.87
N GLY A 120 18.25 3.36 -1.51
CA GLY A 120 19.10 4.51 -1.21
C GLY A 120 18.60 5.38 -0.06
N GLY A 121 17.90 4.79 0.91
CA GLY A 121 17.29 5.49 2.06
C GLY A 121 15.97 6.20 1.72
N LEU A 122 15.40 5.97 0.54
CA LEU A 122 14.10 6.48 0.16
C LEU A 122 13.07 5.35 0.11
N ASN A 123 11.87 5.63 0.60
CA ASN A 123 10.75 4.71 0.53
C ASN A 123 10.19 4.71 -0.89
N VAL A 124 10.14 3.54 -1.51
CA VAL A 124 9.60 3.30 -2.84
C VAL A 124 8.42 2.35 -2.69
N PHE A 125 7.28 2.76 -3.19
CA PHE A 125 6.06 1.95 -3.17
C PHE A 125 5.95 1.17 -4.48
N PRO A 126 5.97 -0.18 -4.44
CA PRO A 126 5.78 -1.03 -5.61
C PRO A 126 4.58 -0.64 -6.46
N VAL A 127 3.45 -0.33 -5.85
CA VAL A 127 2.20 0.04 -6.53
C VAL A 127 2.35 1.21 -7.50
N ASP A 128 3.15 2.22 -7.18
CA ASP A 128 3.41 3.37 -8.06
C ASP A 128 4.12 2.93 -9.35
N ILE A 129 5.05 1.98 -9.22
CA ILE A 129 5.80 1.45 -10.35
C ILE A 129 4.92 0.49 -11.17
N GLU A 130 4.16 -0.37 -10.50
CA GLU A 130 3.21 -1.30 -11.12
C GLU A 130 2.16 -0.56 -11.94
N GLU A 131 1.67 0.59 -11.47
CA GLU A 131 0.75 1.45 -12.24
C GLU A 131 1.37 1.94 -13.54
N VAL A 132 2.66 2.27 -13.54
CA VAL A 132 3.36 2.68 -14.77
C VAL A 132 3.59 1.49 -15.70
N VAL A 133 4.05 0.35 -15.17
CA VAL A 133 4.36 -0.85 -15.95
C VAL A 133 3.09 -1.44 -16.58
N SER A 134 1.97 -1.46 -15.84
CA SER A 134 0.66 -1.97 -16.34
C SER A 134 0.11 -1.20 -17.53
N LYS A 135 0.56 0.04 -17.76
CA LYS A 135 0.21 0.85 -18.94
C LYS A 135 0.99 0.45 -20.21
N HIS A 136 1.96 -0.48 -20.09
CA HIS A 136 2.68 -0.97 -21.27
C HIS A 136 1.76 -1.84 -22.13
N PRO A 137 1.69 -1.60 -23.47
CA PRO A 137 0.70 -2.24 -24.36
C PRO A 137 0.80 -3.76 -24.41
N ASP A 138 1.97 -4.34 -24.15
CA ASP A 138 2.25 -5.76 -24.33
C ASP A 138 2.27 -6.55 -23.01
N ILE A 139 1.97 -5.92 -21.87
CA ILE A 139 1.93 -6.53 -20.55
C ILE A 139 0.48 -6.80 -20.12
N ILE A 140 0.21 -7.98 -19.56
CA ILE A 140 -1.06 -8.36 -18.96
C ILE A 140 -1.07 -8.10 -17.46
N ASP A 141 0.02 -8.48 -16.80
CA ASP A 141 0.10 -8.42 -15.34
C ASP A 141 1.54 -8.12 -14.90
N VAL A 142 1.68 -7.49 -13.73
CA VAL A 142 2.98 -7.08 -13.20
C VAL A 142 2.96 -7.13 -11.68
N THR A 143 4.08 -7.47 -11.09
CA THR A 143 4.38 -7.19 -9.69
C THR A 143 5.81 -6.67 -9.57
N VAL A 144 6.02 -5.75 -8.64
CA VAL A 144 7.33 -5.17 -8.37
C VAL A 144 7.79 -5.59 -6.98
N ILE A 145 9.02 -6.06 -6.89
CA ILE A 145 9.63 -6.47 -5.62
C ILE A 145 10.96 -5.80 -5.39
N GLY A 146 11.33 -5.65 -4.12
CA GLY A 146 12.67 -5.26 -3.70
C GLY A 146 13.65 -6.42 -3.85
N VAL A 147 14.80 -6.13 -4.45
CA VAL A 147 15.91 -7.10 -4.50
C VAL A 147 17.17 -6.45 -3.93
N PRO A 148 18.06 -7.22 -3.27
CA PRO A 148 19.29 -6.69 -2.71
C PRO A 148 20.15 -5.98 -3.76
N HIS A 149 20.75 -4.84 -3.40
CA HIS A 149 21.64 -4.07 -4.27
C HIS A 149 22.79 -3.49 -3.47
N GLU A 150 24.04 -3.72 -3.92
CA GLU A 150 25.26 -3.35 -3.17
C GLU A 150 25.34 -1.87 -2.79
N LYS A 151 24.88 -0.98 -3.66
CA LYS A 151 24.97 0.48 -3.44
C LYS A 151 23.74 1.07 -2.75
N TRP A 152 22.55 0.52 -3.00
CA TRP A 152 21.28 1.13 -2.61
C TRP A 152 20.56 0.40 -1.48
N GLY A 153 21.13 -0.73 -0.99
CA GLY A 153 20.47 -1.65 -0.07
C GLY A 153 19.49 -2.52 -0.82
N GLU A 154 18.43 -1.91 -1.36
CA GLU A 154 17.47 -2.55 -2.25
C GLU A 154 17.29 -1.76 -3.54
N THR A 155 16.75 -2.44 -4.56
CA THR A 155 16.35 -1.84 -5.84
C THR A 155 15.12 -2.56 -6.40
N CYS A 156 14.46 -1.96 -7.39
CA CYS A 156 13.19 -2.46 -7.92
C CYS A 156 13.42 -3.46 -9.06
N LEU A 157 12.85 -4.65 -8.91
CA LEU A 157 12.70 -5.67 -9.96
C LEU A 157 11.23 -5.77 -10.34
N ALA A 158 10.90 -5.57 -11.62
CA ALA A 158 9.58 -5.86 -12.14
C ALA A 158 9.50 -7.28 -12.67
N LEU A 159 8.55 -8.05 -12.18
CA LEU A 159 8.16 -9.35 -12.72
C LEU A 159 6.93 -9.10 -13.59
N ILE A 160 6.95 -9.52 -14.85
CA ILE A 160 5.88 -9.23 -15.81
C ILE A 160 5.34 -10.50 -16.46
N ILE A 161 4.06 -10.48 -16.81
CA ILE A 161 3.42 -11.48 -17.65
C ILE A 161 3.08 -10.82 -19.00
N PRO A 162 3.71 -11.24 -20.11
CA PRO A 162 3.42 -10.73 -21.43
C PRO A 162 2.03 -11.14 -21.95
N LYS A 163 1.51 -10.40 -22.90
CA LYS A 163 0.35 -10.85 -23.70
C LYS A 163 0.70 -12.10 -24.50
N HIS A 164 -0.29 -12.97 -24.66
CA HIS A 164 -0.12 -14.23 -25.40
C HIS A 164 0.45 -14.00 -26.80
N GLY A 165 1.51 -14.75 -27.11
CA GLY A 165 2.15 -14.70 -28.45
C GLY A 165 3.02 -13.48 -28.71
N ILE A 166 3.25 -12.65 -27.69
CA ILE A 166 4.17 -11.50 -27.82
C ILE A 166 5.51 -11.86 -27.19
N GLU A 167 6.58 -11.74 -27.98
CA GLU A 167 7.96 -11.77 -27.48
C GLU A 167 8.30 -10.37 -26.97
N ILE A 168 8.73 -10.29 -25.71
CA ILE A 168 9.09 -9.04 -25.03
C ILE A 168 10.61 -8.99 -24.83
N ASN A 169 11.20 -7.84 -25.19
CA ASN A 169 12.54 -7.48 -24.78
C ASN A 169 12.50 -6.74 -23.43
N CYS A 170 12.99 -7.38 -22.36
CA CYS A 170 12.97 -6.84 -21.01
C CYS A 170 13.72 -5.50 -20.88
N ASP A 171 14.79 -5.27 -21.63
CA ASP A 171 15.52 -4.00 -21.61
C ASP A 171 14.73 -2.86 -22.28
N GLU A 172 13.96 -3.14 -23.31
CA GLU A 172 13.06 -2.16 -23.93
C GLU A 172 11.93 -1.76 -22.98
N VAL A 173 11.30 -2.73 -22.32
CA VAL A 173 10.28 -2.48 -21.28
C VAL A 173 10.86 -1.65 -20.15
N LYS A 174 12.02 -2.06 -19.61
CA LYS A 174 12.72 -1.30 -18.56
C LYS A 174 12.95 0.16 -18.98
N ASN A 175 13.48 0.37 -20.17
CA ASN A 175 13.77 1.71 -20.69
C ASN A 175 12.48 2.53 -20.89
N TRP A 176 11.41 1.91 -21.35
CA TRP A 176 10.11 2.55 -21.52
C TRP A 176 9.51 3.00 -20.19
N CYS A 177 9.57 2.15 -19.16
CA CYS A 177 9.10 2.46 -17.81
C CYS A 177 9.97 3.54 -17.16
N ASN A 178 11.30 3.39 -17.22
CA ASN A 178 12.25 4.30 -16.56
C ASN A 178 12.24 5.73 -17.10
N LYS A 179 11.71 5.97 -18.30
CA LYS A 179 11.45 7.33 -18.82
C LYS A 179 10.30 8.04 -18.11
N LYS A 180 9.41 7.29 -17.46
CA LYS A 180 8.19 7.78 -16.80
C LYS A 180 8.31 7.78 -15.27
N LEU A 181 9.23 6.99 -14.74
CA LEU A 181 9.48 6.82 -13.31
C LEU A 181 10.45 7.88 -12.78
N ALA A 182 10.24 8.31 -11.54
CA ALA A 182 11.19 9.12 -10.80
C ALA A 182 12.51 8.36 -10.60
N LYS A 183 13.62 9.08 -10.39
CA LYS A 183 14.96 8.48 -10.36
C LYS A 183 15.11 7.35 -9.33
N HIS A 184 14.49 7.48 -8.16
CA HIS A 184 14.56 6.48 -7.08
C HIS A 184 13.61 5.29 -7.29
N GLN A 185 12.60 5.45 -8.16
CA GLN A 185 11.62 4.40 -8.51
C GLN A 185 12.05 3.57 -9.73
N ARG A 186 13.18 3.88 -10.35
CA ARG A 186 13.62 3.23 -11.58
C ARG A 186 13.85 1.74 -11.39
N LEU A 187 13.36 0.97 -12.34
CA LEU A 187 13.59 -0.46 -12.43
C LEU A 187 15.07 -0.73 -12.69
N HIS A 188 15.64 -1.60 -11.89
CA HIS A 188 16.96 -2.18 -12.11
C HIS A 188 16.91 -3.24 -13.21
N SER A 189 15.91 -4.11 -13.13
CA SER A 189 15.69 -5.19 -14.09
C SER A 189 14.21 -5.50 -14.28
N VAL A 190 13.91 -6.23 -15.35
CA VAL A 190 12.60 -6.77 -15.67
C VAL A 190 12.78 -8.25 -15.96
N GLU A 191 11.91 -9.10 -15.42
CA GLU A 191 11.92 -10.53 -15.68
C GLU A 191 10.53 -11.02 -16.08
N ILE A 192 10.49 -11.98 -17.01
CA ILE A 192 9.24 -12.59 -17.46
C ILE A 192 8.86 -13.74 -16.54
N ARG A 193 7.55 -13.85 -16.26
CA ARG A 193 6.92 -14.97 -15.56
C ARG A 193 5.75 -15.51 -16.37
N GLU A 194 5.48 -16.79 -16.21
CA GLU A 194 4.30 -17.44 -16.82
C GLU A 194 3.02 -17.19 -16.01
N GLY A 195 3.16 -16.90 -14.72
CA GLY A 195 2.06 -16.61 -13.81
C GLY A 195 2.56 -16.20 -12.44
N PHE A 196 1.68 -15.57 -11.65
CA PHE A 196 1.93 -15.25 -10.24
C PHE A 196 1.16 -16.20 -9.33
N PRO A 197 1.76 -16.63 -8.19
CA PRO A 197 1.02 -17.36 -7.18
C PRO A 197 -0.10 -16.46 -6.62
N ARG A 198 -1.32 -16.97 -6.59
CA ARG A 198 -2.48 -16.27 -6.05
C ARG A 198 -3.10 -17.09 -4.93
N ASN A 199 -3.63 -16.40 -3.92
CA ASN A 199 -4.42 -17.04 -2.88
C ASN A 199 -5.85 -17.32 -3.39
N ALA A 200 -6.71 -17.89 -2.52
CA ALA A 200 -8.09 -18.22 -2.87
C ALA A 200 -8.98 -17.01 -3.21
N LEU A 201 -8.51 -15.81 -2.93
CA LEU A 201 -9.25 -14.57 -3.18
C LEU A 201 -8.76 -13.81 -4.43
N GLY A 202 -7.71 -14.28 -5.09
CA GLY A 202 -7.14 -13.72 -6.33
C GLY A 202 -5.77 -13.11 -6.20
#